data_ae105b2dc1002ef885726c094a2d9df6
#
_entry.id   ae105b2dc1002ef885726c094a2d9df6
#
_cell.length_a   1.000
_cell.length_b   1.000
_cell.length_c   1.000
_cell.angle_alpha   90.00
_cell.angle_beta   90.00
_cell.angle_gamma   90.00
#
_symmetry.space_group_name_H-M   'P 1'
#
loop_
_entity.id
_entity.type
_entity.pdbx_description
1 polymer ?
#
loop_
_entity_poly.entity_id
_entity_poly.type
_entity_poly.pdbx_seq_one_letter_code
_entity_poly.pdbx_strand_id
1 'polypeptide(L)'
;MDEFKTINDLIAETVKQSSYVTAIISSVIFIIYTLIVRIFDVVKSKNKDKPLLEMASAIKENTQNIVKLNEVLDETFKNAEKKKLRQCEKAIECAFKSFGFKLVQETTAIIAHNNINVNRQLIVDNINKLVSTEYYNLYSTLSIYEIKGLTIASKLKEEWIKEVSNTIINIIYDNQDSIARVTLMTNRLSIYMNEYTTYVVSKSFN
;
A
#
# COMPACT_ATOMS: atom_id res chain seq x y z
N MET A 1 8.99 -3.83 18.85
CA MET A 1 10.35 -3.99 18.28
C MET A 1 10.33 -4.29 16.78
N ASP A 2 9.20 -4.77 16.24
CA ASP A 2 9.06 -5.08 14.80
C ASP A 2 8.79 -3.87 13.91
N GLU A 3 8.18 -2.81 14.44
CA GLU A 3 7.89 -1.58 13.66
C GLU A 3 9.16 -0.83 13.23
N PHE A 4 10.21 -0.83 14.06
CA PHE A 4 11.49 -0.23 13.71
C PHE A 4 12.24 -0.99 12.60
N LYS A 5 12.04 -2.30 12.54
CA LYS A 5 12.63 -3.13 11.49
C LYS A 5 12.00 -2.84 10.13
N THR A 6 10.68 -2.65 10.11
CA THR A 6 9.91 -2.31 8.90
C THR A 6 10.30 -0.94 8.34
N ILE A 7 10.54 0.06 9.20
CA ILE A 7 10.98 1.40 8.78
C ILE A 7 12.40 1.37 8.21
N ASN A 8 13.32 0.64 8.84
CA ASN A 8 14.68 0.49 8.35
C ASN A 8 14.74 -0.26 7.01
N ASP A 9 13.90 -1.28 6.81
CA ASP A 9 13.80 -2.01 5.55
C ASP A 9 13.23 -1.11 4.44
N LEU A 10 12.25 -0.26 4.75
CA LEU A 10 11.68 0.73 3.82
C LEU A 10 12.71 1.81 3.42
N ILE A 11 13.49 2.31 4.39
CA ILE A 11 14.57 3.27 4.13
C ILE A 11 15.66 2.63 3.29
N ALA A 12 16.09 1.40 3.60
CA ALA A 12 17.10 0.68 2.84
C ALA A 12 16.64 0.40 1.39
N GLU A 13 15.35 0.09 1.18
CA GLU A 13 14.76 -0.14 -0.14
C GLU A 13 14.66 1.16 -0.93
N THR A 14 14.30 2.28 -0.29
CA THR A 14 14.25 3.63 -0.90
C THR A 14 15.64 4.11 -1.32
N VAL A 15 16.65 3.90 -0.47
CA VAL A 15 18.06 4.22 -0.79
C VAL A 15 18.57 3.36 -1.94
N LYS A 16 18.22 2.08 -1.98
CA LYS A 16 18.59 1.17 -3.06
C LYS A 16 17.95 1.57 -4.39
N GLN A 17 16.69 2.00 -4.38
CA GLN A 17 15.98 2.50 -5.56
C GLN A 17 16.56 3.82 -6.06
N SER A 18 16.94 4.74 -5.16
CA SER A 18 17.66 5.99 -5.48
C SER A 18 19.03 5.70 -6.08
N SER A 19 19.74 4.70 -5.58
CA SER A 19 21.05 4.26 -6.12
C SER A 19 20.94 3.73 -7.55
N TYR A 20 19.89 2.98 -7.88
CA TYR A 20 19.65 2.50 -9.26
C TYR A 20 19.34 3.65 -10.22
N VAL A 21 18.50 4.60 -9.82
CA VAL A 21 18.18 5.79 -10.64
C VAL A 21 19.47 6.61 -10.91
N THR A 22 20.29 6.80 -9.88
CA THR A 22 21.58 7.51 -10.02
C THR A 22 22.54 6.76 -10.94
N ALA A 23 22.63 5.44 -10.85
CA ALA A 23 23.45 4.62 -11.73
C ALA A 23 23.01 4.68 -13.20
N ILE A 24 21.68 4.68 -13.43
CA ILE A 24 21.11 4.82 -14.79
C ILE A 24 21.42 6.19 -15.38
N ILE A 25 21.21 7.28 -14.61
CA ILE A 25 21.52 8.64 -15.06
C ILE A 25 23.01 8.77 -15.37
N SER A 26 23.89 8.24 -14.52
CA SER A 26 25.34 8.24 -14.74
C SER A 26 25.73 7.47 -16.01
N SER A 27 25.06 6.35 -16.28
CA SER A 27 25.29 5.55 -17.51
C SER A 27 24.87 6.30 -18.75
N VAL A 28 23.74 7.02 -18.72
CA VAL A 28 23.27 7.86 -19.83
C VAL A 28 24.26 9.01 -20.10
N ILE A 29 24.71 9.70 -19.04
CA ILE A 29 25.71 10.77 -19.14
C ILE A 29 27.00 10.22 -19.71
N PHE A 30 27.47 9.05 -19.30
CA PHE A 30 28.68 8.42 -19.81
C PHE A 30 28.55 8.05 -21.30
N ILE A 31 27.39 7.56 -21.73
CA ILE A 31 27.10 7.25 -23.14
C ILE A 31 27.14 8.55 -23.98
N ILE A 32 26.51 9.63 -23.50
CA ILE A 32 26.53 10.94 -24.19
C ILE A 32 27.97 11.49 -24.27
N TYR A 33 28.73 11.41 -23.18
CA TYR A 33 30.12 11.85 -23.14
C TYR A 33 31.01 11.08 -24.15
N THR A 34 30.88 9.74 -24.18
CA THR A 34 31.64 8.91 -25.12
C THR A 34 31.25 9.19 -26.59
N LEU A 35 29.99 9.53 -26.87
CA LEU A 35 29.52 9.97 -28.15
C LEU A 35 30.19 11.30 -28.58
N ILE A 36 30.21 12.29 -27.70
CA ILE A 36 30.82 13.58 -27.93
C ILE A 36 32.33 13.43 -28.22
N VAL A 37 33.04 12.63 -27.40
CA VAL A 37 34.47 12.39 -27.59
C VAL A 37 34.74 11.71 -28.93
N ARG A 38 33.97 10.70 -29.32
CA ARG A 38 34.11 10.02 -30.64
C ARG A 38 33.83 10.97 -31.81
N ILE A 39 32.84 11.86 -31.69
CA ILE A 39 32.53 12.87 -32.69
C ILE A 39 33.74 13.82 -32.87
N PHE A 40 34.36 14.26 -31.76
CA PHE A 40 35.56 15.12 -31.82
C PHE A 40 36.76 14.41 -32.47
N ASP A 41 36.99 13.13 -32.18
CA ASP A 41 38.10 12.35 -32.78
C ASP A 41 37.91 12.15 -34.29
N VAL A 42 36.66 11.95 -34.74
CA VAL A 42 36.31 11.79 -36.16
C VAL A 42 36.48 13.10 -36.92
N VAL A 43 36.09 14.23 -36.35
CA VAL A 43 36.26 15.58 -36.97
C VAL A 43 37.73 15.93 -37.12
N LYS A 44 38.62 15.42 -36.27
CA LYS A 44 40.06 15.66 -36.29
C LYS A 44 40.80 14.79 -37.30
N SER A 45 40.19 13.72 -37.82
CA SER A 45 40.77 12.78 -38.80
C SER A 45 40.54 13.26 -40.24
N LYS A 46 41.65 13.46 -41.01
CA LYS A 46 41.64 14.01 -42.37
C LYS A 46 41.18 13.05 -43.49
N ASN A 47 40.66 11.86 -43.20
CA ASN A 47 40.20 10.91 -44.22
C ASN A 47 38.66 10.91 -44.30
N LYS A 48 38.10 11.41 -45.40
CA LYS A 48 36.70 11.86 -45.51
C LYS A 48 35.60 10.79 -45.55
N ASP A 49 35.89 9.55 -45.92
CA ASP A 49 34.80 8.57 -46.18
C ASP A 49 34.65 7.44 -45.12
N LYS A 50 35.75 6.98 -44.53
CA LYS A 50 35.70 5.96 -43.46
C LYS A 50 35.06 6.44 -42.15
N PRO A 51 35.32 7.68 -41.69
CA PRO A 51 34.77 8.20 -40.45
C PRO A 51 33.25 8.36 -40.46
N LEU A 52 32.65 8.70 -41.61
CA LEU A 52 31.19 8.88 -41.72
C LEU A 52 30.44 7.56 -41.60
N LEU A 53 30.97 6.46 -42.12
CA LEU A 53 30.38 5.12 -42.00
C LEU A 53 30.51 4.56 -40.57
N GLU A 54 31.65 4.77 -39.93
CA GLU A 54 31.87 4.41 -38.52
C GLU A 54 30.97 5.23 -37.57
N MET A 55 30.80 6.53 -37.88
CA MET A 55 29.89 7.41 -37.13
C MET A 55 28.42 6.99 -37.28
N ALA A 56 27.98 6.65 -38.50
CA ALA A 56 26.64 6.17 -38.76
C ALA A 56 26.35 4.83 -38.04
N SER A 57 27.35 3.91 -38.01
CA SER A 57 27.22 2.65 -37.27
C SER A 57 27.18 2.86 -35.77
N ALA A 58 27.99 3.75 -35.21
CA ALA A 58 28.00 4.10 -33.80
C ALA A 58 26.69 4.80 -33.36
N ILE A 59 26.12 5.67 -34.19
CA ILE A 59 24.82 6.30 -33.94
C ILE A 59 23.72 5.24 -33.93
N LYS A 60 23.74 4.29 -34.89
CA LYS A 60 22.76 3.21 -34.95
C LYS A 60 22.84 2.29 -33.72
N GLU A 61 24.04 1.90 -33.31
CA GLU A 61 24.28 1.09 -32.12
C GLU A 61 23.81 1.79 -30.83
N ASN A 62 24.15 3.08 -30.69
CA ASN A 62 23.72 3.87 -29.53
C ASN A 62 22.19 4.08 -29.51
N THR A 63 21.55 4.28 -30.66
CA THR A 63 20.10 4.36 -30.76
C THR A 63 19.44 3.04 -30.30
N GLN A 64 20.00 1.91 -30.72
CA GLN A 64 19.51 0.59 -30.26
C GLN A 64 19.70 0.39 -28.75
N ASN A 65 20.82 0.86 -28.21
CA ASN A 65 21.08 0.80 -26.76
C ASN A 65 20.15 1.70 -25.96
N ILE A 66 19.81 2.89 -26.47
CA ILE A 66 18.82 3.79 -25.86
C ILE A 66 17.43 3.16 -25.86
N VAL A 67 17.02 2.52 -26.95
CA VAL A 67 15.72 1.80 -27.01
C VAL A 67 15.68 0.68 -25.98
N LYS A 68 16.72 -0.17 -25.92
CA LYS A 68 16.79 -1.24 -24.90
C LYS A 68 16.77 -0.69 -23.47
N LEU A 69 17.47 0.43 -23.23
CA LEU A 69 17.47 1.06 -21.90
C LEU A 69 16.07 1.56 -21.51
N ASN A 70 15.34 2.16 -22.45
CA ASN A 70 13.96 2.61 -22.24
C ASN A 70 13.03 1.42 -21.96
N GLU A 71 13.19 0.30 -22.67
CA GLU A 71 12.41 -0.92 -22.40
C GLU A 71 12.65 -1.47 -20.97
N VAL A 72 13.92 -1.52 -20.55
CA VAL A 72 14.30 -1.96 -19.18
C VAL A 72 13.78 -0.99 -18.13
N LEU A 73 13.83 0.32 -18.38
CA LEU A 73 13.28 1.35 -17.50
C LEU A 73 11.77 1.17 -17.33
N ASP A 74 11.03 1.07 -18.44
CA ASP A 74 9.59 0.87 -18.45
C ASP A 74 9.18 -0.40 -17.69
N GLU A 75 9.92 -1.49 -17.87
CA GLU A 75 9.67 -2.74 -17.14
C GLU A 75 9.96 -2.59 -15.64
N THR A 76 11.04 -1.89 -15.30
CA THR A 76 11.41 -1.63 -13.90
C THR A 76 10.37 -0.75 -13.20
N PHE A 77 9.88 0.32 -13.85
CA PHE A 77 8.83 1.17 -13.32
C PHE A 77 7.51 0.42 -13.13
N LYS A 78 7.09 -0.38 -14.14
CA LYS A 78 5.89 -1.21 -14.04
C LYS A 78 5.97 -2.23 -12.91
N ASN A 79 7.14 -2.83 -12.70
CA ASN A 79 7.36 -3.78 -11.60
C ASN A 79 7.36 -3.12 -10.23
N ALA A 80 7.96 -1.92 -10.10
CA ALA A 80 7.94 -1.13 -8.87
C ALA A 80 6.51 -0.68 -8.51
N GLU A 81 5.73 -0.23 -9.50
CA GLU A 81 4.32 0.14 -9.30
C GLU A 81 3.47 -1.06 -8.85
N LYS A 82 3.60 -2.20 -9.52
CA LYS A 82 2.92 -3.44 -9.12
C LYS A 82 3.27 -3.87 -7.70
N LYS A 83 4.54 -3.73 -7.30
CA LYS A 83 4.99 -4.06 -5.94
C LYS A 83 4.34 -3.12 -4.92
N LYS A 84 4.33 -1.81 -5.20
CA LYS A 84 3.67 -0.80 -4.35
C LYS A 84 2.18 -1.10 -4.19
N LEU A 85 1.48 -1.40 -5.27
CA LEU A 85 0.05 -1.75 -5.24
C LEU A 85 -0.22 -2.97 -4.36
N ARG A 86 0.58 -4.05 -4.48
CA ARG A 86 0.45 -5.24 -3.63
C ARG A 86 0.74 -4.95 -2.15
N GLN A 87 1.69 -4.06 -1.86
CA GLN A 87 1.96 -3.65 -0.48
C GLN A 87 0.79 -2.88 0.12
N CYS A 88 0.19 -1.96 -0.63
CA CYS A 88 -1.01 -1.24 -0.21
C CYS A 88 -2.20 -2.19 0.01
N GLU A 89 -2.42 -3.16 -0.87
CA GLU A 89 -3.47 -4.17 -0.73
C GLU A 89 -3.31 -4.97 0.57
N LYS A 90 -2.09 -5.46 0.85
CA LYS A 90 -1.79 -6.16 2.10
C LYS A 90 -1.95 -5.27 3.34
N ALA A 91 -1.57 -3.99 3.25
CA ALA A 91 -1.74 -3.06 4.34
C ALA A 91 -3.23 -2.82 4.66
N ILE A 92 -4.09 -2.68 3.63
CA ILE A 92 -5.54 -2.58 3.77
C ILE A 92 -6.08 -3.83 4.47
N GLU A 93 -5.72 -5.00 3.98
CA GLU A 93 -6.15 -6.28 4.55
C GLU A 93 -5.75 -6.42 6.04
N CYS A 94 -4.50 -6.14 6.37
CA CYS A 94 -3.99 -6.18 7.74
C CYS A 94 -4.70 -5.16 8.66
N ALA A 95 -4.95 -3.95 8.17
CA ALA A 95 -5.62 -2.90 8.93
C ALA A 95 -7.07 -3.29 9.28
N PHE A 96 -7.83 -3.82 8.32
CA PHE A 96 -9.19 -4.30 8.56
C PHE A 96 -9.23 -5.53 9.48
N LYS A 97 -8.32 -6.48 9.31
CA LYS A 97 -8.21 -7.64 10.23
C LYS A 97 -7.91 -7.20 11.66
N SER A 98 -6.99 -6.25 11.83
CA SER A 98 -6.66 -5.68 13.14
C SER A 98 -7.86 -4.96 13.75
N PHE A 99 -8.59 -4.18 12.97
CA PHE A 99 -9.82 -3.50 13.39
C PHE A 99 -10.86 -4.51 13.90
N GLY A 100 -11.18 -5.53 13.10
CA GLY A 100 -12.14 -6.57 13.51
C GLY A 100 -11.69 -7.34 14.75
N PHE A 101 -10.41 -7.70 14.86
CA PHE A 101 -9.88 -8.40 16.02
C PHE A 101 -9.99 -7.57 17.31
N LYS A 102 -9.62 -6.29 17.26
CA LYS A 102 -9.74 -5.37 18.40
C LYS A 102 -11.19 -5.21 18.85
N LEU A 103 -12.13 -5.09 17.91
CA LEU A 103 -13.54 -5.00 18.25
C LEU A 103 -14.03 -6.24 19.01
N VAL A 104 -13.65 -7.45 18.59
CA VAL A 104 -14.01 -8.69 19.32
C VAL A 104 -13.39 -8.69 20.70
N GLN A 105 -12.09 -8.39 20.82
CA GLN A 105 -11.36 -8.43 22.07
C GLN A 105 -11.93 -7.42 23.09
N GLU A 106 -12.06 -6.16 22.71
CA GLU A 106 -12.54 -5.10 23.61
C GLU A 106 -14.02 -5.27 23.95
N THR A 107 -14.85 -5.69 22.99
CA THR A 107 -16.27 -6.01 23.29
C THR A 107 -16.38 -7.14 24.29
N THR A 108 -15.55 -8.18 24.15
CA THR A 108 -15.54 -9.30 25.11
C THR A 108 -15.15 -8.81 26.51
N ALA A 109 -14.18 -7.91 26.62
CA ALA A 109 -13.79 -7.30 27.89
C ALA A 109 -14.92 -6.46 28.48
N ILE A 110 -15.61 -5.63 27.69
CA ILE A 110 -16.77 -4.84 28.13
C ILE A 110 -17.85 -5.75 28.70
N ILE A 111 -18.19 -6.84 28.03
CA ILE A 111 -19.22 -7.80 28.47
C ILE A 111 -18.80 -8.50 29.75
N ALA A 112 -17.54 -8.90 29.87
CA ALA A 112 -17.03 -9.61 31.06
C ALA A 112 -17.05 -8.75 32.33
N HIS A 113 -16.89 -7.44 32.19
CA HIS A 113 -16.86 -6.50 33.33
C HIS A 113 -18.21 -5.88 33.67
N ASN A 114 -19.27 -6.12 32.89
CA ASN A 114 -20.58 -5.53 33.09
C ASN A 114 -21.70 -6.57 33.15
N ASN A 115 -22.69 -6.33 34.01
CA ASN A 115 -23.90 -7.12 33.99
C ASN A 115 -24.78 -6.69 32.80
N ILE A 116 -24.88 -7.54 31.79
CA ILE A 116 -25.56 -7.27 30.53
C ILE A 116 -27.03 -6.87 30.74
N ASN A 117 -27.70 -7.45 31.72
CA ASN A 117 -29.13 -7.21 31.96
C ASN A 117 -29.39 -5.91 32.73
N VAL A 118 -28.42 -5.46 33.54
CA VAL A 118 -28.58 -4.27 34.40
C VAL A 118 -28.02 -3.01 33.72
N ASN A 119 -26.90 -3.14 33.00
CA ASN A 119 -26.15 -1.99 32.47
C ASN A 119 -26.34 -1.80 30.95
N ARG A 120 -27.54 -2.09 30.43
CA ARG A 120 -27.78 -2.11 28.96
C ARG A 120 -27.32 -0.81 28.27
N GLN A 121 -27.77 0.34 28.76
CA GLN A 121 -27.43 1.62 28.14
C GLN A 121 -25.92 1.88 28.16
N LEU A 122 -25.27 1.61 29.30
CA LEU A 122 -23.82 1.77 29.44
C LEU A 122 -23.05 0.91 28.45
N ILE A 123 -23.49 -0.34 28.24
CA ILE A 123 -22.87 -1.26 27.28
C ILE A 123 -23.05 -0.75 25.87
N VAL A 124 -24.24 -0.30 25.48
CA VAL A 124 -24.52 0.27 24.16
C VAL A 124 -23.64 1.48 23.91
N ASP A 125 -23.53 2.39 24.85
CA ASP A 125 -22.70 3.60 24.74
C ASP A 125 -21.22 3.25 24.62
N ASN A 126 -20.74 2.29 25.40
CA ASN A 126 -19.36 1.83 25.32
C ASN A 126 -19.05 1.15 23.97
N ILE A 127 -19.95 0.34 23.43
CA ILE A 127 -19.79 -0.29 22.11
C ILE A 127 -19.76 0.77 21.01
N ASN A 128 -20.68 1.73 21.02
CA ASN A 128 -20.70 2.82 20.04
C ASN A 128 -19.39 3.63 20.08
N LYS A 129 -18.91 3.95 21.28
CA LYS A 129 -17.64 4.65 21.46
C LYS A 129 -16.46 3.84 20.98
N LEU A 130 -16.40 2.54 21.31
CA LEU A 130 -15.37 1.62 20.89
C LEU A 130 -15.29 1.56 19.35
N VAL A 131 -16.41 1.27 18.69
CA VAL A 131 -16.46 1.13 17.23
C VAL A 131 -16.03 2.43 16.56
N SER A 132 -16.52 3.59 17.04
CA SER A 132 -16.11 4.89 16.51
C SER A 132 -14.62 5.13 16.70
N THR A 133 -14.06 4.86 17.88
CA THR A 133 -12.64 5.06 18.17
C THR A 133 -11.77 4.18 17.25
N GLU A 134 -12.07 2.90 17.14
CA GLU A 134 -11.30 1.99 16.32
C GLU A 134 -11.48 2.26 14.81
N TYR A 135 -12.64 2.76 14.39
CA TYR A 135 -12.83 3.22 13.01
C TYR A 135 -11.92 4.42 12.68
N TYR A 136 -11.81 5.41 13.57
CA TYR A 136 -10.90 6.53 13.35
C TYR A 136 -9.42 6.14 13.44
N ASN A 137 -9.08 5.12 14.23
CA ASN A 137 -7.74 4.52 14.23
C ASN A 137 -7.46 3.84 12.89
N LEU A 138 -8.41 3.10 12.33
CA LEU A 138 -8.34 2.52 10.99
C LEU A 138 -8.19 3.60 9.92
N TYR A 139 -8.99 4.67 9.98
CA TYR A 139 -8.90 5.82 9.08
C TYR A 139 -7.51 6.46 9.13
N SER A 140 -6.98 6.74 10.32
CA SER A 140 -5.63 7.28 10.51
C SER A 140 -4.56 6.36 9.93
N THR A 141 -4.66 5.06 10.16
CA THR A 141 -3.73 4.06 9.63
C THR A 141 -3.74 4.04 8.10
N LEU A 142 -4.92 4.08 7.48
CA LEU A 142 -5.05 4.03 6.03
C LEU A 142 -4.80 5.37 5.32
N SER A 143 -4.79 6.48 6.07
CA SER A 143 -4.46 7.82 5.53
C SER A 143 -2.99 7.99 5.15
N ILE A 144 -2.11 7.11 5.65
CA ILE A 144 -0.68 7.09 5.32
C ILE A 144 -0.44 6.57 3.89
N TYR A 145 -1.37 5.78 3.37
CA TYR A 145 -1.24 5.16 2.06
C TYR A 145 -1.97 5.96 1.00
N GLU A 146 -1.27 6.21 -0.10
CA GLU A 146 -1.75 7.01 -1.22
C GLU A 146 -1.59 6.25 -2.54
N ILE A 147 -2.67 6.22 -3.33
CA ILE A 147 -2.71 5.60 -4.66
C ILE A 147 -3.27 6.62 -5.65
N LYS A 148 -2.53 6.91 -6.72
CA LYS A 148 -2.94 7.87 -7.77
C LYS A 148 -3.31 9.25 -7.19
N GLY A 149 -2.61 9.72 -6.14
CA GLY A 149 -2.86 11.03 -5.50
C GLY A 149 -4.07 11.06 -4.55
N LEU A 150 -4.69 9.91 -4.26
CA LEU A 150 -5.80 9.81 -3.31
C LEU A 150 -5.43 8.93 -2.13
N THR A 151 -5.73 9.37 -0.92
CA THR A 151 -5.54 8.56 0.28
C THR A 151 -6.52 7.39 0.30
N ILE A 152 -6.07 6.22 0.73
CA ILE A 152 -6.93 5.04 0.85
C ILE A 152 -8.06 5.30 1.85
N ALA A 153 -7.79 6.04 2.92
CA ALA A 153 -8.78 6.42 3.92
C ALA A 153 -10.01 7.14 3.32
N SER A 154 -9.84 7.89 2.22
CA SER A 154 -10.97 8.57 1.55
C SER A 154 -12.02 7.61 0.97
N LYS A 155 -11.76 6.30 0.95
CA LYS A 155 -12.69 5.25 0.48
C LYS A 155 -13.47 4.59 1.62
N LEU A 156 -13.14 4.92 2.87
CA LEU A 156 -13.88 4.42 4.04
C LEU A 156 -15.24 5.11 4.12
N LYS A 157 -16.24 4.39 4.63
CA LYS A 157 -17.62 4.89 4.78
C LYS A 157 -17.96 5.01 6.28
N GLU A 158 -18.38 6.17 6.72
CA GLU A 158 -18.82 6.38 8.11
C GLU A 158 -20.05 5.54 8.49
N GLU A 159 -20.88 5.16 7.52
CA GLU A 159 -22.03 4.30 7.72
C GLU A 159 -21.66 2.95 8.37
N TRP A 160 -20.44 2.47 8.13
CA TRP A 160 -19.93 1.23 8.71
C TRP A 160 -19.83 1.27 10.23
N ILE A 161 -19.65 2.46 10.84
CA ILE A 161 -19.65 2.63 12.29
C ILE A 161 -21.00 2.16 12.85
N LYS A 162 -22.09 2.64 12.26
CA LYS A 162 -23.45 2.29 12.70
C LYS A 162 -23.79 0.83 12.43
N GLU A 163 -23.41 0.32 11.26
CA GLU A 163 -23.64 -1.07 10.85
C GLU A 163 -22.94 -2.06 11.80
N VAL A 164 -21.66 -1.84 12.05
CA VAL A 164 -20.85 -2.67 12.95
C VAL A 164 -21.35 -2.57 14.40
N SER A 165 -21.61 -1.35 14.91
CA SER A 165 -22.15 -1.16 16.26
C SER A 165 -23.45 -1.90 16.47
N ASN A 166 -24.42 -1.74 15.57
CA ASN A 166 -25.72 -2.40 15.66
C ASN A 166 -25.56 -3.93 15.62
N THR A 167 -24.70 -4.45 14.78
CA THR A 167 -24.45 -5.89 14.69
C THR A 167 -23.89 -6.45 16.00
N ILE A 168 -22.90 -5.78 16.60
CA ILE A 168 -22.32 -6.18 17.88
C ILE A 168 -23.40 -6.14 18.98
N ILE A 169 -24.17 -5.05 19.06
CA ILE A 169 -25.22 -4.87 20.07
C ILE A 169 -26.28 -5.97 19.93
N ASN A 170 -26.75 -6.27 18.73
CA ASN A 170 -27.72 -7.33 18.49
C ASN A 170 -27.18 -8.70 18.91
N ILE A 171 -25.93 -9.03 18.56
CA ILE A 171 -25.31 -10.31 18.99
C ILE A 171 -25.26 -10.43 20.52
N ILE A 172 -24.94 -9.33 21.22
CA ILE A 172 -24.88 -9.32 22.71
C ILE A 172 -26.23 -9.63 23.32
N TYR A 173 -27.31 -9.04 22.79
CA TYR A 173 -28.64 -9.12 23.41
C TYR A 173 -29.50 -10.27 22.90
N ASP A 174 -29.29 -10.75 21.69
CA ASP A 174 -30.05 -11.86 21.10
C ASP A 174 -29.51 -13.23 21.53
N ASN A 175 -28.33 -13.29 22.16
CA ASN A 175 -27.72 -14.55 22.60
C ASN A 175 -27.46 -14.53 24.09
N GLN A 176 -27.82 -15.62 24.78
CA GLN A 176 -27.60 -15.76 26.21
C GLN A 176 -26.23 -16.38 26.56
N ASP A 177 -25.73 -17.26 25.70
CA ASP A 177 -24.42 -17.91 25.91
C ASP A 177 -23.25 -17.04 25.51
N SER A 178 -22.27 -16.94 26.41
CA SER A 178 -21.05 -16.11 26.19
C SER A 178 -20.16 -16.63 25.09
N ILE A 179 -20.02 -17.95 24.92
CA ILE A 179 -19.21 -18.57 23.89
C ILE A 179 -19.87 -18.34 22.52
N ALA A 180 -21.19 -18.51 22.45
CA ALA A 180 -21.94 -18.23 21.22
C ALA A 180 -21.81 -16.76 20.79
N ARG A 181 -21.85 -15.80 21.73
CA ARG A 181 -21.64 -14.37 21.44
C ARG A 181 -20.28 -14.11 20.79
N VAL A 182 -19.20 -14.60 21.41
CA VAL A 182 -17.83 -14.40 20.87
C VAL A 182 -17.68 -15.04 19.51
N THR A 183 -18.18 -16.25 19.32
CA THR A 183 -18.12 -16.97 18.04
C THR A 183 -18.88 -16.23 16.94
N LEU A 184 -20.11 -15.77 17.23
CA LEU A 184 -20.94 -15.03 16.29
C LEU A 184 -20.33 -13.67 15.94
N MET A 185 -19.79 -12.92 16.93
CA MET A 185 -19.07 -11.67 16.67
C MET A 185 -17.87 -11.90 15.75
N THR A 186 -17.03 -12.89 16.07
CA THR A 186 -15.85 -13.20 15.28
C THR A 186 -16.22 -13.50 13.84
N ASN A 187 -17.23 -14.34 13.61
CA ASN A 187 -17.68 -14.71 12.28
C ASN A 187 -18.29 -13.53 11.52
N ARG A 188 -19.18 -12.77 12.14
CA ARG A 188 -19.83 -11.61 11.49
C ARG A 188 -18.86 -10.49 11.17
N LEU A 189 -18.00 -10.14 12.13
CA LEU A 189 -16.98 -9.12 11.90
C LEU A 189 -15.96 -9.56 10.84
N SER A 190 -15.59 -10.84 10.79
CA SER A 190 -14.72 -11.37 9.73
C SER A 190 -15.35 -11.20 8.33
N ILE A 191 -16.66 -11.44 8.20
CA ILE A 191 -17.39 -11.22 6.94
C ILE A 191 -17.33 -9.73 6.55
N TYR A 192 -17.70 -8.83 7.48
CA TYR A 192 -17.65 -7.38 7.22
C TYR A 192 -16.24 -6.89 6.85
N MET A 193 -15.22 -7.36 7.58
CA MET A 193 -13.84 -6.96 7.28
C MET A 193 -13.42 -7.40 5.88
N ASN A 194 -13.83 -8.57 5.43
CA ASN A 194 -13.57 -9.04 4.07
C ASN A 194 -14.34 -8.22 3.02
N GLU A 195 -15.62 -7.91 3.26
CA GLU A 195 -16.44 -7.09 2.36
C GLU A 195 -15.89 -5.67 2.25
N TYR A 196 -15.55 -5.03 3.39
CA TYR A 196 -14.99 -3.68 3.43
C TYR A 196 -13.62 -3.62 2.79
N THR A 197 -12.76 -4.61 3.05
CA THR A 197 -11.46 -4.75 2.38
C THR A 197 -11.64 -4.83 0.87
N THR A 198 -12.52 -5.71 0.40
CA THR A 198 -12.80 -5.88 -1.03
C THR A 198 -13.33 -4.57 -1.65
N TYR A 199 -14.22 -3.88 -0.95
CA TYR A 199 -14.75 -2.59 -1.39
C TYR A 199 -13.64 -1.54 -1.53
N VAL A 200 -12.82 -1.36 -0.48
CA VAL A 200 -11.74 -0.35 -0.46
C VAL A 200 -10.69 -0.68 -1.53
N VAL A 201 -10.29 -1.93 -1.66
CA VAL A 201 -9.37 -2.40 -2.70
C VAL A 201 -9.93 -2.09 -4.08
N SER A 202 -11.19 -2.47 -4.37
CA SER A 202 -11.81 -2.23 -5.67
C SER A 202 -11.92 -0.75 -6.01
N LYS A 203 -12.15 0.14 -5.02
CA LYS A 203 -12.27 1.59 -5.23
C LYS A 203 -10.94 2.33 -5.26
N SER A 204 -9.86 1.71 -4.78
CA SER A 204 -8.52 2.31 -4.74
C SER A 204 -7.70 1.94 -5.97
N PHE A 205 -7.93 0.77 -6.57
CA PHE A 205 -7.10 0.23 -7.66
C PHE A 205 -7.75 0.34 -9.06
N ASN A 206 -9.06 0.59 -9.12
CA ASN A 206 -9.79 0.91 -10.36
C ASN A 206 -9.92 2.43 -10.54
#